data_ff267d4f5900e34816dec141f98170dd
#
_entry.id   ff267d4f5900e34816dec141f98170dd
#
_cell.length_a   1.000
_cell.length_b   1.000
_cell.length_c   1.000
_cell.angle_alpha   90.00
_cell.angle_beta   90.00
_cell.angle_gamma   90.00
#
_symmetry.space_group_name_H-M   'P 1'
#
loop_
_entity.id
_entity.type
_entity.pdbx_description
1 polymer ?
#
loop_
_entity_poly.entity_id
_entity_poly.type
_entity_poly.pdbx_seq_one_letter_code
_entity_poly.pdbx_strand_id
1 'polypeptide(L)'
;MTRQPSSRYVAGTLSCHSRWSRALLCAAAIAGASGTVGCEANVRSEARSEPNPGATVAAPSPAAPPRSTIPDSVARPAQPRVPTPPVVRGLYVNRWAALGQRMWELIDVAKRTEVNALVIDVKDDRGFVLYRSTVPLARQIGADTARPMSYRRIRAVLDTMRTHGIYPIARIVVAKDPLLAEHKLEWAIKRRSDPSQPWLDKNGKPWLDPHQRGVWQYAADLAKEAVNLGFSEVQLDYVRFPDEKRLVSEALFPLANGRVRAQVIREQLGFTRAELRGTNVPMTIDVFGLTATDTTDMGIGQQWEKFVDQADVVLPMVYPSHFAPGTYKLGNPNASPFATIDHAMADAVRRSASIPNAAKLVPWYQDFTLGPPRYGVEHVQAQMRAGYKHGVKSWMLWNPRSRYTVDALAPGILPADTLPSGYGGSTPAR
;
A
#
# COMPACT_ATOMS: atom_id res chain seq x y z
N MET A 1 38.97 45.94 -52.99
CA MET A 1 37.72 46.35 -53.66
C MET A 1 36.85 45.11 -53.74
N THR A 2 35.86 44.93 -52.85
CA THR A 2 34.48 45.25 -52.95
C THR A 2 33.79 44.79 -51.63
N ARG A 3 32.82 45.60 -51.27
CA ARG A 3 32.13 45.65 -49.95
C ARG A 3 31.22 44.46 -49.61
N GLN A 4 31.19 44.11 -48.29
CA GLN A 4 30.08 43.42 -47.67
C GLN A 4 28.79 44.25 -47.63
N PRO A 5 27.62 43.65 -47.45
CA PRO A 5 26.60 44.22 -46.61
C PRO A 5 26.22 43.34 -45.44
N SER A 6 26.08 44.01 -44.31
CA SER A 6 25.60 43.53 -43.01
C SER A 6 24.11 43.19 -43.07
N SER A 7 23.72 42.03 -42.50
CA SER A 7 22.33 41.69 -42.16
C SER A 7 22.18 41.55 -40.66
N ARG A 8 21.39 42.43 -40.07
CA ARG A 8 20.97 42.40 -38.65
C ARG A 8 19.91 41.33 -38.46
N TYR A 9 20.16 40.36 -37.65
CA TYR A 9 19.12 39.48 -37.10
C TYR A 9 18.55 40.09 -35.82
N VAL A 10 17.25 40.38 -35.87
CA VAL A 10 16.43 40.78 -34.71
C VAL A 10 16.08 39.50 -33.94
N ALA A 11 16.49 39.44 -32.69
CA ALA A 11 16.11 38.38 -31.77
C ALA A 11 14.64 38.55 -31.35
N GLY A 12 13.77 37.72 -31.88
CA GLY A 12 12.39 37.58 -31.43
C GLY A 12 12.35 36.57 -30.25
N THR A 13 12.15 37.07 -29.05
CA THR A 13 11.88 36.25 -27.87
C THR A 13 10.46 35.69 -27.96
N LEU A 14 10.33 34.43 -28.35
CA LEU A 14 9.10 33.67 -28.22
C LEU A 14 9.03 33.12 -26.79
N SER A 15 8.25 33.80 -25.95
CA SER A 15 7.83 33.34 -24.64
C SER A 15 6.86 32.15 -24.80
N CYS A 16 7.38 30.94 -24.64
CA CYS A 16 6.57 29.73 -24.61
C CYS A 16 6.00 29.59 -23.20
N HIS A 17 4.80 30.15 -22.94
CA HIS A 17 4.04 29.89 -21.74
C HIS A 17 3.49 28.46 -21.80
N SER A 18 4.13 27.54 -21.12
CA SER A 18 3.66 26.17 -20.95
C SER A 18 2.38 26.15 -20.11
N ARG A 19 1.25 25.93 -20.77
CA ARG A 19 -0.04 25.58 -20.17
C ARG A 19 -0.01 24.11 -19.69
N TRP A 20 0.69 23.83 -18.59
CA TRP A 20 0.68 22.54 -17.93
C TRP A 20 0.15 22.64 -16.50
N SER A 21 -1.10 23.05 -16.35
CA SER A 21 -1.68 23.14 -15.02
C SER A 21 -3.19 22.96 -15.06
N ARG A 22 -3.70 21.74 -15.31
CA ARG A 22 -5.10 21.37 -15.00
C ARG A 22 -5.36 19.89 -15.33
N ALA A 23 -4.78 18.93 -14.61
CA ALA A 23 -5.23 17.54 -14.66
C ALA A 23 -4.75 16.68 -13.47
N LEU A 24 -4.73 17.23 -12.25
CA LEU A 24 -4.41 16.44 -11.05
C LEU A 24 -5.32 16.86 -9.86
N LEU A 25 -6.61 16.93 -10.13
CA LEU A 25 -7.60 17.22 -9.08
C LEU A 25 -8.85 16.38 -9.34
N CYS A 26 -8.86 15.11 -8.98
CA CYS A 26 -10.06 14.31 -8.72
C CYS A 26 -9.66 12.93 -8.19
N ALA A 27 -9.32 12.84 -6.93
CA ALA A 27 -9.38 11.57 -6.21
C ALA A 27 -9.51 11.87 -4.71
N ALA A 28 -10.73 12.03 -4.26
CA ALA A 28 -11.28 11.72 -2.95
C ALA A 28 -12.30 12.78 -2.50
N ALA A 29 -13.54 12.64 -2.89
CA ALA A 29 -14.68 13.19 -2.15
C ALA A 29 -15.91 12.30 -2.38
N ILE A 30 -16.09 11.32 -1.53
CA ILE A 30 -17.43 10.79 -1.19
C ILE A 30 -17.43 10.69 0.32
N ALA A 31 -17.82 11.78 0.98
CA ALA A 31 -18.29 11.77 2.35
C ALA A 31 -19.81 11.97 2.30
N GLY A 32 -20.53 11.06 2.95
CA GLY A 32 -21.96 11.04 2.99
C GLY A 32 -22.56 12.24 3.72
N ALA A 33 -23.67 12.71 3.20
CA ALA A 33 -24.60 13.60 3.88
C ALA A 33 -25.38 12.80 4.93
N SER A 34 -25.32 13.22 6.19
CA SER A 34 -26.28 12.83 7.24
C SER A 34 -27.02 14.05 7.68
N GLY A 35 -28.31 14.05 7.37
CA GLY A 35 -29.23 15.11 7.77
C GLY A 35 -29.46 15.11 9.29
N THR A 36 -29.43 16.30 9.83
CA THR A 36 -29.89 16.61 11.19
C THR A 36 -31.39 16.84 11.18
N VAL A 37 -32.13 16.07 11.96
CA VAL A 37 -33.46 16.43 12.40
C VAL A 37 -33.40 16.65 13.91
N GLY A 38 -33.60 17.86 14.32
CA GLY A 38 -33.81 18.24 15.71
C GLY A 38 -35.21 17.86 16.19
N CYS A 39 -35.30 17.52 17.46
CA CYS A 39 -36.53 17.60 18.22
C CYS A 39 -36.24 18.04 19.64
N GLU A 40 -37.08 18.99 20.03
CA GLU A 40 -37.06 19.77 21.26
C GLU A 40 -37.41 18.96 22.52
N ALA A 41 -36.93 19.51 23.62
CA ALA A 41 -37.23 19.08 24.97
C ALA A 41 -38.72 19.26 25.34
N ASN A 42 -39.27 18.36 26.17
CA ASN A 42 -40.31 18.75 27.10
C ASN A 42 -40.21 17.99 28.44
N VAL A 43 -40.66 18.69 29.46
CA VAL A 43 -40.36 18.57 30.87
C VAL A 43 -41.50 17.89 31.62
N ARG A 44 -41.19 17.17 32.70
CA ARG A 44 -41.92 16.81 33.91
C ARG A 44 -43.10 15.84 33.85
N SER A 45 -43.04 14.78 34.65
CA SER A 45 -43.72 14.80 35.97
C SER A 45 -43.37 13.54 36.79
N GLU A 46 -43.14 13.76 38.07
CA GLU A 46 -43.00 12.73 39.11
C GLU A 46 -44.35 12.04 39.37
N ALA A 47 -44.35 10.72 39.52
CA ALA A 47 -45.40 10.01 40.25
C ALA A 47 -44.77 8.87 41.06
N ARG A 48 -44.86 9.02 42.38
CA ARG A 48 -44.64 7.97 43.36
C ARG A 48 -45.70 6.89 43.18
N SER A 49 -45.29 5.60 43.27
CA SER A 49 -46.18 4.49 43.62
C SER A 49 -45.46 3.49 44.50
N GLU A 50 -46.19 3.08 45.50
CA GLU A 50 -45.81 2.25 46.64
C GLU A 50 -45.53 0.75 46.29
N PRO A 51 -44.93 -0.03 47.20
CA PRO A 51 -44.43 -1.35 46.87
C PRO A 51 -45.52 -2.42 46.97
N ASN A 52 -45.51 -3.34 45.98
CA ASN A 52 -46.36 -4.52 45.96
C ASN A 52 -45.64 -5.72 46.65
N PRO A 53 -46.18 -6.36 47.66
CA PRO A 53 -45.60 -7.52 48.31
C PRO A 53 -46.05 -8.80 47.62
N GLY A 54 -45.16 -9.46 46.92
CA GLY A 54 -45.45 -10.75 46.30
C GLY A 54 -44.48 -11.21 45.24
N ALA A 55 -43.19 -11.17 45.45
CA ALA A 55 -42.23 -11.79 44.56
C ALA A 55 -41.70 -13.08 45.16
N THR A 56 -42.12 -14.18 44.62
CA THR A 56 -41.57 -15.53 44.86
C THR A 56 -40.09 -15.54 44.45
N VAL A 57 -39.21 -15.90 45.39
CA VAL A 57 -37.79 -16.02 45.17
C VAL A 57 -37.52 -17.20 44.24
N ALA A 58 -37.15 -16.91 43.03
CA ALA A 58 -36.64 -17.91 42.06
C ALA A 58 -35.26 -18.38 42.50
N ALA A 59 -35.06 -19.71 42.52
CA ALA A 59 -33.80 -20.35 42.84
C ALA A 59 -32.67 -19.89 41.91
N PRO A 60 -31.40 -19.75 42.37
CA PRO A 60 -30.30 -19.32 41.55
C PRO A 60 -30.03 -20.34 40.44
N SER A 61 -30.03 -19.88 39.21
CA SER A 61 -29.58 -20.62 38.01
C SER A 61 -28.13 -21.08 38.19
N PRO A 62 -27.75 -22.32 37.81
CA PRO A 62 -26.39 -22.79 37.97
C PRO A 62 -25.42 -21.87 37.25
N ALA A 63 -24.38 -21.44 37.97
CA ALA A 63 -23.31 -20.59 37.45
C ALA A 63 -22.69 -21.24 36.23
N ALA A 64 -22.59 -20.45 35.12
CA ALA A 64 -21.83 -20.87 33.95
C ALA A 64 -20.40 -21.23 34.34
N PRO A 65 -19.80 -22.29 33.74
CA PRO A 65 -18.44 -22.67 34.09
C PRO A 65 -17.47 -21.50 33.85
N PRO A 66 -16.44 -21.31 34.68
CA PRO A 66 -15.51 -20.20 34.50
C PRO A 66 -14.89 -20.25 33.11
N ARG A 67 -15.04 -19.17 32.35
CA ARG A 67 -14.31 -19.01 31.10
C ARG A 67 -12.83 -19.09 31.41
N SER A 68 -12.17 -20.11 30.90
CA SER A 68 -10.74 -20.28 30.96
C SER A 68 -10.06 -18.96 30.50
N THR A 69 -9.51 -18.24 31.47
CA THR A 69 -8.65 -17.07 31.25
C THR A 69 -7.25 -17.58 30.91
N ILE A 70 -7.09 -18.23 29.76
CA ILE A 70 -5.75 -18.41 29.17
C ILE A 70 -5.35 -17.02 28.71
N PRO A 71 -4.25 -16.43 29.22
CA PRO A 71 -3.77 -15.15 28.72
C PRO A 71 -3.54 -15.25 27.23
N ASP A 72 -4.00 -14.25 26.46
CA ASP A 72 -3.82 -14.14 25.00
C ASP A 72 -2.33 -14.15 24.56
N SER A 73 -1.41 -14.19 25.52
CA SER A 73 0.04 -14.07 25.35
C SER A 73 0.82 -15.39 25.39
N VAL A 74 0.17 -16.56 25.43
CA VAL A 74 0.93 -17.83 25.41
C VAL A 74 1.54 -18.00 24.02
N ALA A 75 2.85 -17.80 23.96
CA ALA A 75 3.67 -18.06 22.78
C ALA A 75 3.54 -19.53 22.39
N ARG A 76 2.63 -19.84 21.46
CA ARG A 76 2.69 -21.13 20.76
C ARG A 76 3.96 -21.14 19.91
N PRO A 77 4.63 -22.31 19.74
CA PRO A 77 5.74 -22.42 18.82
C PRO A 77 5.33 -21.86 17.45
N ALA A 78 6.26 -21.15 16.81
CA ALA A 78 6.03 -20.56 15.49
C ALA A 78 5.58 -21.67 14.54
N GLN A 79 4.39 -21.53 13.98
CA GLN A 79 3.88 -22.47 12.98
C GLN A 79 4.73 -22.33 11.70
N PRO A 80 4.94 -23.43 10.95
CA PRO A 80 5.62 -23.35 9.64
C PRO A 80 4.90 -22.31 8.77
N ARG A 81 5.68 -21.39 8.19
CA ARG A 81 5.14 -20.38 7.27
C ARG A 81 4.83 -21.02 5.91
N VAL A 82 3.93 -20.40 5.16
CA VAL A 82 3.74 -20.74 3.74
C VAL A 82 5.03 -20.38 3.01
N PRO A 83 5.67 -21.31 2.29
CA PRO A 83 6.86 -21.01 1.52
C PRO A 83 6.54 -20.03 0.38
N THR A 84 7.52 -19.20 0.01
CA THR A 84 7.35 -18.26 -1.10
C THR A 84 7.06 -19.00 -2.40
N PRO A 85 5.91 -18.75 -3.06
CA PRO A 85 5.61 -19.36 -4.34
C PRO A 85 6.62 -18.92 -5.41
N PRO A 86 6.98 -19.76 -6.38
CA PRO A 86 7.87 -19.36 -7.48
C PRO A 86 7.25 -18.26 -8.35
N VAL A 87 5.92 -18.24 -8.48
CA VAL A 87 5.12 -17.16 -9.08
C VAL A 87 4.08 -16.71 -8.07
N VAL A 88 4.08 -15.43 -7.73
CA VAL A 88 3.15 -14.82 -6.76
C VAL A 88 2.07 -14.08 -7.51
N ARG A 89 0.80 -14.44 -7.27
CA ARG A 89 -0.40 -13.79 -7.80
C ARG A 89 -1.29 -13.37 -6.65
N GLY A 90 -1.32 -12.07 -6.35
CA GLY A 90 -1.88 -11.59 -5.11
C GLY A 90 -3.03 -10.61 -5.23
N LEU A 91 -3.85 -10.54 -4.18
CA LEU A 91 -4.89 -9.54 -4.01
C LEU A 91 -4.62 -8.70 -2.77
N TYR A 92 -4.81 -7.38 -2.89
CA TYR A 92 -4.74 -6.48 -1.75
C TYR A 92 -5.98 -6.59 -0.85
N VAL A 93 -5.75 -6.60 0.44
CA VAL A 93 -6.77 -6.66 1.48
C VAL A 93 -6.59 -5.48 2.43
N ASN A 94 -7.41 -4.45 2.24
CA ASN A 94 -7.37 -3.31 3.15
C ASN A 94 -7.78 -3.73 4.57
N ARG A 95 -7.41 -2.91 5.55
CA ARG A 95 -7.66 -3.19 6.96
C ARG A 95 -9.14 -3.50 7.27
N TRP A 96 -10.09 -2.80 6.65
CA TRP A 96 -11.53 -3.01 6.87
C TRP A 96 -12.03 -4.33 6.29
N ALA A 97 -11.53 -4.69 5.11
CA ALA A 97 -11.80 -5.99 4.49
C ALA A 97 -11.25 -7.13 5.37
N ALA A 98 -10.04 -6.97 5.90
CA ALA A 98 -9.42 -7.94 6.81
C ALA A 98 -10.23 -8.12 8.12
N LEU A 99 -10.83 -7.06 8.63
CA LEU A 99 -11.68 -7.10 9.83
C LEU A 99 -13.07 -7.71 9.61
N GLY A 100 -13.52 -7.80 8.35
CA GLY A 100 -14.90 -8.18 7.99
C GLY A 100 -15.01 -9.54 7.33
N GLN A 101 -16.22 -9.80 6.79
CA GLN A 101 -16.54 -10.99 5.99
C GLN A 101 -15.72 -11.03 4.69
N ARG A 102 -15.33 -9.88 4.16
CA ARG A 102 -14.56 -9.78 2.92
C ARG A 102 -13.23 -10.58 2.96
N MET A 103 -12.60 -10.71 4.13
CA MET A 103 -11.41 -11.54 4.28
C MET A 103 -11.65 -12.99 3.85
N TRP A 104 -12.76 -13.56 4.31
CA TRP A 104 -13.14 -14.94 3.99
C TRP A 104 -13.54 -15.13 2.53
N GLU A 105 -14.24 -14.14 1.97
CA GLU A 105 -14.57 -14.13 0.55
C GLU A 105 -13.32 -14.09 -0.34
N LEU A 106 -12.28 -13.34 0.07
CA LEU A 106 -11.01 -13.30 -0.67
C LEU A 106 -10.19 -14.57 -0.51
N ILE A 107 -10.23 -15.22 0.64
CA ILE A 107 -9.68 -16.56 0.82
C ILE A 107 -10.39 -17.55 -0.11
N ASP A 108 -11.72 -17.48 -0.24
CA ASP A 108 -12.47 -18.34 -1.16
C ASP A 108 -12.16 -18.03 -2.63
N VAL A 109 -11.94 -16.77 -3.01
CA VAL A 109 -11.43 -16.41 -4.34
C VAL A 109 -10.08 -17.09 -4.59
N ALA A 110 -9.13 -16.98 -3.65
CA ALA A 110 -7.82 -17.60 -3.79
C ALA A 110 -7.90 -19.14 -3.91
N LYS A 111 -8.85 -19.78 -3.22
CA LYS A 111 -9.02 -21.25 -3.30
C LYS A 111 -9.52 -21.75 -4.65
N ARG A 112 -10.20 -20.94 -5.44
CA ARG A 112 -10.84 -21.35 -6.70
C ARG A 112 -10.28 -20.67 -7.95
N THR A 113 -9.27 -19.81 -7.81
CA THR A 113 -8.62 -19.11 -8.92
C THR A 113 -7.10 -19.29 -8.85
N GLU A 114 -6.38 -18.69 -9.81
CA GLU A 114 -4.93 -18.65 -9.87
C GLU A 114 -4.28 -17.80 -8.76
N VAL A 115 -5.07 -17.09 -7.95
CA VAL A 115 -4.58 -16.28 -6.84
C VAL A 115 -4.00 -17.17 -5.75
N ASN A 116 -2.78 -16.91 -5.35
CA ASN A 116 -2.06 -17.68 -4.33
C ASN A 116 -1.49 -16.82 -3.19
N ALA A 117 -1.78 -15.52 -3.18
CA ALA A 117 -1.29 -14.61 -2.15
C ALA A 117 -2.34 -13.56 -1.76
N LEU A 118 -2.32 -13.13 -0.50
CA LEU A 118 -3.11 -11.99 -0.01
C LEU A 118 -2.18 -11.00 0.68
N VAL A 119 -2.20 -9.75 0.23
CA VAL A 119 -1.45 -8.63 0.80
C VAL A 119 -2.35 -7.91 1.79
N ILE A 120 -2.07 -8.05 3.07
CA ILE A 120 -2.96 -7.58 4.16
C ILE A 120 -2.35 -6.35 4.82
N ASP A 121 -3.15 -5.28 4.94
CA ASP A 121 -2.76 -4.09 5.71
C ASP A 121 -2.56 -4.44 7.19
N VAL A 122 -1.32 -4.65 7.59
CA VAL A 122 -0.92 -4.75 9.00
C VAL A 122 -0.89 -3.38 9.64
N LYS A 123 -0.39 -2.36 8.94
CA LYS A 123 -0.49 -0.96 9.33
C LYS A 123 -0.96 -0.12 8.13
N ASP A 124 -2.11 0.53 8.28
CA ASP A 124 -2.71 1.36 7.22
C ASP A 124 -2.09 2.76 7.12
N ASP A 125 -2.51 3.55 6.13
CA ASP A 125 -2.03 4.91 5.86
C ASP A 125 -2.60 6.00 6.80
N ARG A 126 -3.35 5.58 7.82
CA ARG A 126 -3.79 6.42 8.94
C ARG A 126 -3.00 6.13 10.22
N GLY A 127 -2.10 5.14 10.20
CA GLY A 127 -1.26 4.73 11.30
C GLY A 127 -1.87 3.63 12.18
N PHE A 128 -3.05 3.07 11.83
CA PHE A 128 -3.67 2.04 12.67
C PHE A 128 -3.18 0.64 12.33
N VAL A 129 -2.84 -0.11 13.37
CA VAL A 129 -2.45 -1.53 13.29
C VAL A 129 -3.69 -2.42 13.28
N LEU A 130 -3.64 -3.51 12.51
CA LEU A 130 -4.76 -4.42 12.29
C LEU A 130 -5.18 -5.19 13.54
N TYR A 131 -4.24 -5.49 14.42
CA TYR A 131 -4.41 -6.34 15.59
C TYR A 131 -3.86 -5.67 16.86
N ARG A 132 -4.18 -6.23 18.03
CA ARG A 132 -3.54 -5.80 19.29
C ARG A 132 -2.04 -6.01 19.18
N SER A 133 -1.27 -4.93 19.27
CA SER A 133 0.18 -4.99 19.08
C SER A 133 0.93 -5.20 20.40
N THR A 134 2.08 -5.85 20.34
CA THR A 134 3.04 -5.91 21.46
C THR A 134 4.15 -4.87 21.31
N VAL A 135 4.23 -4.20 20.18
CA VAL A 135 5.22 -3.14 19.91
C VAL A 135 4.95 -1.96 20.85
N PRO A 136 5.90 -1.57 21.71
CA PRO A 136 5.66 -0.54 22.74
C PRO A 136 5.17 0.79 22.15
N LEU A 137 5.76 1.26 21.05
CA LEU A 137 5.39 2.52 20.42
C LEU A 137 3.96 2.46 19.84
N ALA A 138 3.55 1.32 19.24
CA ALA A 138 2.18 1.16 18.74
C ALA A 138 1.14 1.30 19.86
N ARG A 139 1.42 0.74 21.04
CA ARG A 139 0.56 0.87 22.22
C ARG A 139 0.57 2.29 22.77
N GLN A 140 1.74 2.90 22.85
CA GLN A 140 1.91 4.25 23.40
C GLN A 140 1.08 5.28 22.62
N ILE A 141 1.05 5.18 21.28
CA ILE A 141 0.28 6.10 20.41
C ILE A 141 -1.15 5.64 20.14
N GLY A 142 -1.58 4.53 20.70
CA GLY A 142 -2.92 3.98 20.46
C GLY A 142 -3.16 3.44 19.06
N ALA A 143 -2.11 3.07 18.31
CA ALA A 143 -2.23 2.55 16.96
C ALA A 143 -3.05 1.26 16.88
N ASP A 144 -3.12 0.48 17.95
CA ASP A 144 -3.85 -0.77 18.06
C ASP A 144 -5.21 -0.63 18.76
N THR A 145 -5.82 0.56 18.77
CA THR A 145 -7.10 0.81 19.47
C THR A 145 -8.32 0.84 18.54
N ALA A 146 -8.15 1.19 17.25
CA ALA A 146 -9.24 1.33 16.31
C ALA A 146 -9.75 -0.05 15.82
N ARG A 147 -10.59 -0.72 16.59
CA ARG A 147 -11.18 -2.03 16.27
C ARG A 147 -10.14 -3.09 15.88
N PRO A 148 -9.12 -3.37 16.71
CA PRO A 148 -8.09 -4.34 16.38
C PRO A 148 -8.63 -5.77 16.43
N MET A 149 -8.04 -6.67 15.63
CA MET A 149 -8.22 -8.10 15.83
C MET A 149 -7.54 -8.55 17.14
N SER A 150 -8.11 -9.57 17.80
CA SER A 150 -7.36 -10.32 18.81
C SER A 150 -6.27 -11.16 18.14
N TYR A 151 -5.22 -11.50 18.88
CA TYR A 151 -4.20 -12.45 18.42
C TYR A 151 -4.79 -13.79 17.96
N ARG A 152 -5.79 -14.29 18.67
CA ARG A 152 -6.49 -15.51 18.30
C ARG A 152 -7.12 -15.41 16.92
N ARG A 153 -7.74 -14.26 16.59
CA ARG A 153 -8.41 -14.07 15.32
C ARG A 153 -7.44 -13.94 14.14
N ILE A 154 -6.38 -13.14 14.29
CA ILE A 154 -5.39 -13.00 13.20
C ILE A 154 -4.68 -14.33 12.95
N ARG A 155 -4.33 -15.07 13.98
CA ARG A 155 -3.76 -16.42 13.83
C ARG A 155 -4.71 -17.37 13.13
N ALA A 156 -6.01 -17.38 13.45
CA ALA A 156 -6.98 -18.21 12.76
C ALA A 156 -7.06 -17.90 11.26
N VAL A 157 -6.97 -16.61 10.87
CA VAL A 157 -6.91 -16.20 9.47
C VAL A 157 -5.63 -16.75 8.81
N LEU A 158 -4.47 -16.54 9.43
CA LEU A 158 -3.18 -17.01 8.90
C LEU A 158 -3.10 -18.55 8.83
N ASP A 159 -3.65 -19.26 9.83
CA ASP A 159 -3.73 -20.72 9.81
C ASP A 159 -4.62 -21.23 8.69
N THR A 160 -5.74 -20.56 8.43
CA THR A 160 -6.60 -20.89 7.27
C THR A 160 -5.88 -20.67 5.96
N MET A 161 -5.18 -19.53 5.80
CA MET A 161 -4.38 -19.28 4.61
C MET A 161 -3.29 -20.34 4.43
N ARG A 162 -2.57 -20.70 5.49
CA ARG A 162 -1.55 -21.74 5.49
C ARG A 162 -2.12 -23.12 5.07
N THR A 163 -3.27 -23.50 5.63
CA THR A 163 -3.92 -24.79 5.29
C THR A 163 -4.28 -24.90 3.80
N HIS A 164 -4.55 -23.75 3.17
CA HIS A 164 -4.89 -23.69 1.74
C HIS A 164 -3.72 -23.26 0.85
N GLY A 165 -2.49 -23.16 1.39
CA GLY A 165 -1.31 -22.77 0.61
C GLY A 165 -1.34 -21.32 0.13
N ILE A 166 -2.16 -20.44 0.74
CA ILE A 166 -2.27 -19.03 0.39
C ILE A 166 -1.18 -18.24 1.12
N TYR A 167 -0.31 -17.57 0.36
CA TYR A 167 0.85 -16.84 0.84
C TYR A 167 0.45 -15.51 1.51
N PRO A 168 0.66 -15.35 2.84
CA PRO A 168 0.27 -14.13 3.55
C PRO A 168 1.40 -13.10 3.52
N ILE A 169 1.11 -11.91 3.01
CA ILE A 169 2.03 -10.78 2.91
C ILE A 169 1.56 -9.67 3.86
N ALA A 170 2.44 -9.22 4.75
CA ALA A 170 2.18 -8.13 5.69
C ALA A 170 2.54 -6.78 5.07
N ARG A 171 1.54 -5.96 4.69
CA ARG A 171 1.81 -4.61 4.19
C ARG A 171 1.85 -3.61 5.35
N ILE A 172 2.92 -2.82 5.39
CA ILE A 172 3.19 -1.80 6.41
C ILE A 172 3.47 -0.46 5.72
N VAL A 173 2.60 0.51 5.95
CA VAL A 173 2.80 1.89 5.50
C VAL A 173 3.85 2.57 6.37
N VAL A 174 4.89 3.18 5.78
CA VAL A 174 6.04 3.74 6.51
C VAL A 174 5.86 5.23 6.79
N ALA A 175 6.09 6.10 5.81
CA ALA A 175 6.18 7.55 6.04
C ALA A 175 4.82 8.25 6.16
N LYS A 176 3.75 7.72 5.58
CA LYS A 176 2.40 8.28 5.70
C LYS A 176 1.70 7.73 6.95
N ASP A 177 1.98 8.32 8.08
CA ASP A 177 1.43 7.92 9.38
C ASP A 177 1.05 9.17 10.20
N PRO A 178 -0.15 9.72 9.96
CA PRO A 178 -0.61 10.89 10.68
C PRO A 178 -0.74 10.64 12.19
N LEU A 179 -1.11 9.42 12.60
CA LEU A 179 -1.25 9.11 14.02
C LEU A 179 0.08 9.23 14.77
N LEU A 180 1.14 8.63 14.24
CA LEU A 180 2.47 8.75 14.84
C LEU A 180 3.00 10.19 14.72
N ALA A 181 2.76 10.88 13.60
CA ALA A 181 3.19 12.25 13.39
C ALA A 181 2.52 13.24 14.37
N GLU A 182 1.28 12.99 14.77
CA GLU A 182 0.55 13.78 15.79
C GLU A 182 1.09 13.51 17.21
N HIS A 183 1.51 12.27 17.51
CA HIS A 183 2.07 11.90 18.83
C HIS A 183 3.56 12.19 18.96
N LYS A 184 4.30 12.27 17.84
CA LYS A 184 5.73 12.50 17.74
C LYS A 184 5.98 13.66 16.78
N LEU A 185 5.55 14.87 17.18
CA LEU A 185 5.71 16.07 16.33
C LEU A 185 7.17 16.29 15.90
N GLU A 186 8.14 15.92 16.72
CA GLU A 186 9.57 16.00 16.39
C GLU A 186 9.97 15.04 15.24
N TRP A 187 9.17 14.04 14.93
CA TRP A 187 9.38 13.13 13.79
C TRP A 187 8.60 13.53 12.53
N ALA A 188 7.68 14.48 12.66
CA ALA A 188 6.89 14.96 11.53
C ALA A 188 7.69 15.88 10.62
N ILE A 189 7.37 15.87 9.33
CA ILE A 189 7.77 16.92 8.39
C ILE A 189 7.23 18.25 8.93
N LYS A 190 8.05 19.31 8.91
CA LYS A 190 7.70 20.60 9.46
C LYS A 190 7.17 21.55 8.40
N ARG A 191 6.32 22.48 8.80
CA ARG A 191 5.92 23.60 7.95
C ARG A 191 7.06 24.61 7.88
N ARG A 192 7.46 25.02 6.68
CA ARG A 192 8.59 25.94 6.48
C ARG A 192 8.33 27.31 7.09
N SER A 193 7.08 27.82 6.98
CA SER A 193 6.68 29.13 7.52
C SER A 193 6.55 29.14 9.04
N ASP A 194 6.33 27.97 9.67
CA ASP A 194 6.26 27.80 11.12
C ASP A 194 6.71 26.38 11.50
N PRO A 195 8.00 26.20 11.81
CA PRO A 195 8.57 24.89 12.14
C PRO A 195 8.05 24.26 13.46
N SER A 196 7.30 25.00 14.27
CA SER A 196 6.61 24.43 15.43
C SER A 196 5.42 23.55 15.02
N GLN A 197 4.89 23.76 13.80
CA GLN A 197 3.74 23.03 13.23
C GLN A 197 4.18 21.96 12.25
N PRO A 198 3.43 20.85 12.17
CA PRO A 198 3.67 19.86 11.12
C PRO A 198 3.26 20.40 9.75
N TRP A 199 3.94 19.94 8.72
CA TRP A 199 3.48 20.09 7.34
C TRP A 199 2.28 19.15 7.11
N LEU A 200 1.27 19.62 6.37
CA LEU A 200 0.06 18.86 6.08
C LEU A 200 -0.08 18.59 4.58
N ASP A 201 -0.50 17.38 4.24
CA ASP A 201 -0.85 16.99 2.88
C ASP A 201 -2.16 17.63 2.40
N LYS A 202 -2.57 17.37 1.15
CA LYS A 202 -3.83 17.88 0.57
C LYS A 202 -5.10 17.47 1.33
N ASN A 203 -5.01 16.43 2.17
CA ASN A 203 -6.10 15.96 3.01
C ASN A 203 -6.03 16.52 4.45
N GLY A 204 -5.12 17.46 4.69
CA GLY A 204 -4.89 18.04 6.02
C GLY A 204 -4.25 17.08 7.01
N LYS A 205 -3.46 16.11 6.54
CA LYS A 205 -2.82 15.10 7.37
C LYS A 205 -1.30 15.28 7.42
N PRO A 206 -0.69 15.19 8.62
CA PRO A 206 0.77 15.24 8.75
C PRO A 206 1.41 13.94 8.25
N TRP A 207 2.66 14.04 7.81
CA TRP A 207 3.52 12.94 7.43
C TRP A 207 4.77 12.91 8.30
N LEU A 208 5.34 11.72 8.44
CA LEU A 208 6.64 11.52 9.08
C LEU A 208 7.78 11.90 8.11
N ASP A 209 8.84 12.46 8.68
CA ASP A 209 10.05 12.77 7.93
C ASP A 209 10.84 11.48 7.63
N PRO A 210 11.04 11.09 6.36
CA PRO A 210 11.81 9.89 6.02
C PRO A 210 13.28 9.91 6.51
N HIS A 211 13.82 11.05 6.91
CA HIS A 211 15.15 11.12 7.50
C HIS A 211 15.22 10.56 8.93
N GLN A 212 14.07 10.42 9.61
CA GLN A 212 13.98 9.94 10.98
C GLN A 212 14.17 8.42 11.06
N ARG A 213 15.27 7.98 11.67
CA ARG A 213 15.55 6.58 11.89
C ARG A 213 14.46 5.88 12.71
N GLY A 214 13.87 6.57 13.68
CA GLY A 214 12.79 6.01 14.52
C GLY A 214 11.56 5.60 13.74
N VAL A 215 11.24 6.25 12.62
CA VAL A 215 10.14 5.88 11.72
C VAL A 215 10.38 4.49 11.12
N TRP A 216 11.59 4.24 10.66
CA TRP A 216 11.98 2.95 10.05
C TRP A 216 12.13 1.84 11.09
N GLN A 217 12.63 2.19 12.28
CA GLN A 217 12.67 1.25 13.41
C GLN A 217 11.27 0.77 13.79
N TYR A 218 10.31 1.71 13.88
CA TYR A 218 8.92 1.36 14.17
C TYR A 218 8.31 0.44 13.11
N ALA A 219 8.57 0.72 11.83
CA ALA A 219 8.15 -0.17 10.74
C ALA A 219 8.79 -1.57 10.85
N ALA A 220 10.10 -1.63 11.17
CA ALA A 220 10.82 -2.89 11.37
C ALA A 220 10.30 -3.69 12.59
N ASP A 221 9.94 -3.01 13.68
CA ASP A 221 9.40 -3.67 14.87
C ASP A 221 8.01 -4.29 14.59
N LEU A 222 7.14 -3.55 13.88
CA LEU A 222 5.85 -4.09 13.41
C LEU A 222 6.03 -5.24 12.41
N ALA A 223 7.04 -5.16 11.55
CA ALA A 223 7.37 -6.22 10.61
C ALA A 223 7.82 -7.50 11.33
N LYS A 224 8.69 -7.39 12.32
CA LYS A 224 9.11 -8.52 13.17
C LYS A 224 7.92 -9.15 13.90
N GLU A 225 7.02 -8.32 14.42
CA GLU A 225 5.80 -8.80 15.07
C GLU A 225 4.89 -9.55 14.09
N ALA A 226 4.67 -9.02 12.89
CA ALA A 226 3.88 -9.68 11.83
C ALA A 226 4.47 -11.04 11.44
N VAL A 227 5.79 -11.11 11.28
CA VAL A 227 6.50 -12.36 10.99
C VAL A 227 6.32 -13.38 12.12
N ASN A 228 6.39 -12.96 13.38
CA ASN A 228 6.16 -13.82 14.53
C ASN A 228 4.70 -14.30 14.64
N LEU A 229 3.75 -13.57 14.08
CA LEU A 229 2.36 -14.00 13.97
C LEU A 229 2.13 -15.06 12.89
N GLY A 230 3.02 -15.18 11.89
CA GLY A 230 2.93 -16.16 10.82
C GLY A 230 2.84 -15.60 9.40
N PHE A 231 3.04 -14.29 9.21
CA PHE A 231 3.20 -13.73 7.87
C PHE A 231 4.50 -14.25 7.23
N SER A 232 4.46 -14.51 5.94
CA SER A 232 5.55 -15.11 5.16
C SER A 232 6.39 -14.08 4.41
N GLU A 233 5.93 -12.84 4.30
CA GLU A 233 6.59 -11.73 3.62
C GLU A 233 6.24 -10.41 4.27
N VAL A 234 7.16 -9.45 4.25
CA VAL A 234 6.95 -8.08 4.69
C VAL A 234 7.03 -7.14 3.49
N GLN A 235 5.97 -6.39 3.25
CA GLN A 235 5.86 -5.42 2.18
C GLN A 235 5.77 -4.01 2.74
N LEU A 236 6.74 -3.15 2.40
CA LEU A 236 6.81 -1.77 2.86
C LEU A 236 6.25 -0.84 1.79
N ASP A 237 5.26 -0.05 2.15
CA ASP A 237 4.72 1.00 1.30
C ASP A 237 4.98 2.39 1.87
N TYR A 238 4.83 3.42 1.05
CA TYR A 238 5.19 4.79 1.38
C TYR A 238 6.66 4.93 1.84
N VAL A 239 7.54 4.17 1.21
CA VAL A 239 9.01 4.28 1.36
C VAL A 239 9.52 5.44 0.50
N ARG A 240 9.02 6.64 0.80
CA ARG A 240 9.21 7.84 -0.04
C ARG A 240 8.90 9.14 0.71
N PHE A 241 9.31 10.24 0.11
CA PHE A 241 8.86 11.58 0.46
C PHE A 241 7.47 11.87 -0.14
N PRO A 242 6.74 12.90 0.36
CA PRO A 242 5.48 13.32 -0.25
C PRO A 242 5.65 13.75 -1.72
N ASP A 243 4.61 13.51 -2.54
CA ASP A 243 4.59 13.75 -3.98
C ASP A 243 3.80 14.99 -4.40
N GLU A 244 3.26 15.75 -3.47
CA GLU A 244 2.38 16.90 -3.71
C GLU A 244 3.19 18.17 -4.02
N LYS A 245 3.70 18.28 -5.23
CA LYS A 245 4.70 19.30 -5.66
C LYS A 245 4.48 20.72 -5.14
N ARG A 246 3.24 21.22 -5.13
CA ARG A 246 2.92 22.55 -4.63
C ARG A 246 3.02 22.66 -3.12
N LEU A 247 2.56 21.65 -2.39
CA LEU A 247 2.58 21.65 -0.93
C LEU A 247 3.98 21.32 -0.39
N VAL A 248 4.75 20.51 -1.11
CA VAL A 248 6.12 20.11 -0.69
C VAL A 248 7.08 21.30 -0.69
N SER A 249 6.81 22.39 -1.43
CA SER A 249 7.60 23.63 -1.33
C SER A 249 7.54 24.25 0.09
N GLU A 250 6.44 24.03 0.79
CA GLU A 250 6.22 24.47 2.18
C GLU A 250 6.74 23.46 3.22
N ALA A 251 7.24 22.31 2.77
CA ALA A 251 7.82 21.31 3.66
C ALA A 251 9.26 21.68 4.07
N LEU A 252 9.55 21.51 5.34
CA LEU A 252 10.88 21.60 5.92
C LEU A 252 11.26 20.24 6.50
N PHE A 253 12.46 19.78 6.16
CA PHE A 253 13.03 18.53 6.64
C PHE A 253 14.25 18.87 7.54
N PRO A 254 14.09 18.98 8.85
CA PRO A 254 15.15 19.45 9.73
C PRO A 254 16.41 18.56 9.71
N LEU A 255 16.24 17.27 9.42
CA LEU A 255 17.36 16.31 9.38
C LEU A 255 17.93 16.10 7.97
N ALA A 256 17.53 16.89 6.99
CA ALA A 256 18.01 16.70 5.61
C ALA A 256 19.54 16.88 5.51
N ASN A 257 20.10 17.92 6.14
CA ASN A 257 21.55 18.21 6.15
C ASN A 257 22.20 18.09 4.76
N GLY A 258 21.48 18.54 3.70
CA GLY A 258 21.95 18.46 2.33
C GLY A 258 21.93 17.07 1.69
N ARG A 259 21.42 16.04 2.38
CA ARG A 259 21.36 14.67 1.83
C ARG A 259 20.36 14.57 0.68
N VAL A 260 20.75 13.86 -0.38
CA VAL A 260 19.88 13.55 -1.52
C VAL A 260 18.80 12.57 -1.09
N ARG A 261 17.54 12.85 -1.43
CA ARG A 261 16.38 12.03 -1.01
C ARG A 261 16.51 10.56 -1.41
N ALA A 262 16.97 10.27 -2.63
CA ALA A 262 17.17 8.90 -3.10
C ALA A 262 18.21 8.14 -2.24
N GLN A 263 19.26 8.84 -1.78
CA GLN A 263 20.25 8.24 -0.88
C GLN A 263 19.66 7.97 0.50
N VAL A 264 18.81 8.86 1.03
CA VAL A 264 18.11 8.65 2.30
C VAL A 264 17.21 7.42 2.23
N ILE A 265 16.42 7.27 1.15
CA ILE A 265 15.55 6.09 0.99
C ILE A 265 16.40 4.81 0.90
N ARG A 266 17.50 4.82 0.12
CA ARG A 266 18.44 3.68 0.06
C ARG A 266 18.97 3.29 1.45
N GLU A 267 19.45 4.24 2.22
CA GLU A 267 20.00 4.03 3.56
C GLU A 267 18.97 3.43 4.52
N GLN A 268 17.76 3.94 4.47
CA GLN A 268 16.68 3.48 5.33
C GLN A 268 16.19 2.08 4.95
N LEU A 269 16.10 1.78 3.66
CA LEU A 269 15.81 0.41 3.21
C LEU A 269 16.91 -0.56 3.64
N GLY A 270 18.17 -0.20 3.46
CA GLY A 270 19.31 -1.00 3.94
C GLY A 270 19.27 -1.25 5.45
N PHE A 271 18.90 -0.23 6.23
CA PHE A 271 18.69 -0.37 7.67
C PHE A 271 17.57 -1.36 7.98
N THR A 272 16.39 -1.19 7.36
CA THR A 272 15.25 -2.09 7.61
C THR A 272 15.56 -3.52 7.20
N ARG A 273 16.25 -3.71 6.08
CA ARG A 273 16.74 -5.04 5.64
C ARG A 273 17.66 -5.68 6.70
N ALA A 274 18.56 -4.88 7.30
CA ALA A 274 19.45 -5.37 8.36
C ALA A 274 18.66 -5.78 9.61
N GLU A 275 17.66 -4.99 10.00
CA GLU A 275 16.76 -5.29 11.14
C GLU A 275 15.95 -6.59 10.92
N LEU A 276 15.59 -6.90 9.68
CA LEU A 276 14.79 -8.07 9.34
C LEU A 276 15.62 -9.32 8.99
N ARG A 277 16.95 -9.22 8.92
CA ARG A 277 17.83 -10.34 8.48
C ARG A 277 17.58 -11.65 9.22
N GLY A 278 17.32 -11.60 10.52
CA GLY A 278 17.07 -12.79 11.35
C GLY A 278 15.69 -13.41 11.17
N THR A 279 14.79 -12.78 10.43
CA THR A 279 13.40 -13.26 10.29
C THR A 279 13.24 -14.33 9.19
N ASN A 280 14.18 -14.40 8.26
CA ASN A 280 14.18 -15.31 7.10
C ASN A 280 12.90 -15.22 6.25
N VAL A 281 12.36 -14.00 6.09
CA VAL A 281 11.26 -13.69 5.16
C VAL A 281 11.70 -12.63 4.16
N PRO A 282 11.16 -12.63 2.93
CA PRO A 282 11.42 -11.56 1.97
C PRO A 282 10.97 -10.20 2.51
N MET A 283 11.79 -9.18 2.28
CA MET A 283 11.43 -7.77 2.44
C MET A 283 11.18 -7.19 1.05
N THR A 284 9.98 -6.68 0.84
CA THR A 284 9.52 -6.18 -0.45
C THR A 284 9.05 -4.72 -0.33
N ILE A 285 9.06 -3.98 -1.44
CA ILE A 285 8.78 -2.55 -1.44
C ILE A 285 7.81 -2.14 -2.55
N ASP A 286 6.83 -1.31 -2.19
CA ASP A 286 5.96 -0.63 -3.14
C ASP A 286 6.61 0.67 -3.62
N VAL A 287 6.61 0.88 -4.93
CA VAL A 287 7.17 2.08 -5.55
C VAL A 287 6.21 2.66 -6.59
N PHE A 288 6.33 3.96 -6.87
CA PHE A 288 5.53 4.55 -7.93
C PHE A 288 5.80 3.86 -9.28
N GLY A 289 4.74 3.62 -10.04
CA GLY A 289 4.85 2.96 -11.35
C GLY A 289 5.76 3.70 -12.32
N LEU A 290 5.74 5.03 -12.28
CA LEU A 290 6.58 5.86 -13.14
C LEU A 290 8.08 5.77 -12.81
N THR A 291 8.48 5.28 -11.64
CA THR A 291 9.90 5.05 -11.29
C THR A 291 10.58 4.08 -12.23
N ALA A 292 9.81 3.15 -12.82
CA ALA A 292 10.32 2.21 -13.81
C ALA A 292 10.90 2.92 -15.06
N THR A 293 10.35 4.08 -15.41
CA THR A 293 10.69 4.84 -16.61
C THR A 293 11.47 6.12 -16.33
N ASP A 294 11.06 6.90 -15.31
CA ASP A 294 11.72 8.14 -14.93
C ASP A 294 13.10 7.85 -14.33
N THR A 295 14.13 8.53 -14.84
CA THR A 295 15.52 8.35 -14.38
C THR A 295 15.90 9.21 -13.18
N THR A 296 15.02 10.13 -12.79
CA THR A 296 15.17 10.96 -11.59
C THR A 296 14.58 10.26 -10.37
N ASP A 297 14.69 10.88 -9.20
CA ASP A 297 13.98 10.42 -8.00
C ASP A 297 12.56 10.99 -7.88
N MET A 298 12.08 11.68 -8.93
CA MET A 298 10.79 12.40 -9.03
C MET A 298 10.51 13.35 -7.85
N GLY A 299 11.54 13.74 -7.10
CA GLY A 299 11.41 14.52 -5.87
C GLY A 299 10.82 13.76 -4.69
N ILE A 300 10.63 12.44 -4.80
CA ILE A 300 10.10 11.58 -3.75
C ILE A 300 11.13 10.59 -3.18
N GLY A 301 12.35 10.64 -3.69
CA GLY A 301 13.44 9.76 -3.25
C GLY A 301 13.42 8.37 -3.88
N GLN A 302 12.53 8.10 -4.83
CA GLN A 302 12.45 6.82 -5.51
C GLN A 302 13.16 6.87 -6.86
N GLN A 303 14.46 6.62 -6.88
CA GLN A 303 15.26 6.45 -8.10
C GLN A 303 15.61 4.95 -8.26
N TRP A 304 15.21 4.36 -9.39
CA TRP A 304 15.25 2.92 -9.63
C TRP A 304 16.58 2.28 -9.25
N GLU A 305 17.67 2.82 -9.75
CA GLU A 305 19.03 2.29 -9.54
C GLU A 305 19.54 2.44 -8.10
N LYS A 306 18.83 3.19 -7.25
CA LYS A 306 19.21 3.41 -5.84
C LYS A 306 18.50 2.51 -4.86
N PHE A 307 17.39 1.88 -5.24
CA PHE A 307 16.62 1.05 -4.31
C PHE A 307 16.42 -0.39 -4.77
N VAL A 308 16.54 -0.68 -6.09
CA VAL A 308 16.16 -1.99 -6.63
C VAL A 308 17.00 -3.15 -6.12
N ASP A 309 18.19 -2.90 -5.60
CA ASP A 309 19.08 -3.87 -4.94
C ASP A 309 18.91 -3.91 -3.41
N GLN A 310 18.03 -3.10 -2.84
CA GLN A 310 17.80 -3.01 -1.39
C GLN A 310 16.64 -3.87 -0.89
N ALA A 311 15.88 -4.49 -1.78
CA ALA A 311 14.75 -5.36 -1.46
C ALA A 311 14.89 -6.72 -2.18
N ASP A 312 14.09 -7.70 -1.77
CA ASP A 312 14.03 -9.00 -2.44
C ASP A 312 13.06 -8.97 -3.62
N VAL A 313 12.01 -8.12 -3.52
CA VAL A 313 11.02 -7.86 -4.56
C VAL A 313 10.70 -6.37 -4.60
N VAL A 314 10.61 -5.80 -5.81
CA VAL A 314 10.11 -4.45 -6.05
C VAL A 314 8.75 -4.52 -6.74
N LEU A 315 7.80 -3.73 -6.21
CA LEU A 315 6.41 -3.74 -6.68
C LEU A 315 6.02 -2.35 -7.24
N PRO A 316 6.29 -2.08 -8.53
CA PRO A 316 5.85 -0.83 -9.15
C PRO A 316 4.32 -0.79 -9.29
N MET A 317 3.73 0.29 -8.79
CA MET A 317 2.29 0.56 -8.85
C MET A 317 1.91 1.13 -10.22
N VAL A 318 1.89 0.28 -11.25
CA VAL A 318 1.70 0.68 -12.64
C VAL A 318 0.22 0.80 -13.02
N TYR A 319 -0.54 1.56 -12.25
CA TYR A 319 -1.95 1.79 -12.52
C TYR A 319 -2.14 2.72 -13.72
N PRO A 320 -2.76 2.29 -14.85
CA PRO A 320 -2.88 3.12 -16.06
C PRO A 320 -3.55 4.47 -15.79
N SER A 321 -4.51 4.55 -14.86
CA SER A 321 -5.17 5.81 -14.50
C SER A 321 -4.28 6.83 -13.77
N HIS A 322 -3.10 6.42 -13.31
CA HIS A 322 -2.14 7.29 -12.61
C HIS A 322 -1.05 7.86 -13.54
N PHE A 323 -1.04 7.44 -14.79
CA PHE A 323 -0.14 8.02 -15.79
C PHE A 323 -0.82 9.20 -16.48
N ALA A 324 -0.10 10.31 -16.59
CA ALA A 324 -0.63 11.51 -17.24
C ALA A 324 -0.86 11.29 -18.75
N PRO A 325 -1.86 11.95 -19.36
CA PRO A 325 -1.99 11.98 -20.81
C PRO A 325 -0.67 12.38 -21.49
N GLY A 326 -0.32 11.69 -22.56
CA GLY A 326 0.96 11.85 -23.26
C GLY A 326 2.10 10.97 -22.75
N THR A 327 1.99 10.35 -21.56
CA THR A 327 2.97 9.35 -21.10
C THR A 327 3.03 8.21 -22.14
N TYR A 328 4.24 7.79 -22.49
CA TYR A 328 4.50 6.80 -23.54
C TYR A 328 3.90 7.16 -24.91
N LYS A 329 3.68 8.44 -25.18
CA LYS A 329 2.98 8.96 -26.37
C LYS A 329 1.53 8.49 -26.49
N LEU A 330 0.93 8.01 -25.39
CA LEU A 330 -0.47 7.60 -25.33
C LEU A 330 -1.35 8.81 -24.99
N GLY A 331 -2.37 9.07 -25.82
CA GLY A 331 -3.32 10.16 -25.55
C GLY A 331 -4.07 9.96 -24.23
N ASN A 332 -4.44 8.71 -23.92
CA ASN A 332 -5.06 8.33 -22.66
C ASN A 332 -4.50 6.96 -22.19
N PRO A 333 -3.49 6.96 -21.28
CA PRO A 333 -2.95 5.73 -20.71
C PRO A 333 -4.02 4.85 -20.04
N ASN A 334 -5.01 5.46 -19.36
CA ASN A 334 -6.10 4.73 -18.73
C ASN A 334 -6.97 3.93 -19.71
N ALA A 335 -7.14 4.42 -20.92
CA ALA A 335 -7.85 3.72 -22.00
C ALA A 335 -6.96 2.73 -22.78
N SER A 336 -5.66 2.69 -22.47
CA SER A 336 -4.68 1.86 -23.16
C SER A 336 -3.89 1.00 -22.18
N PRO A 337 -4.54 0.16 -21.35
CA PRO A 337 -3.89 -0.53 -20.23
C PRO A 337 -2.78 -1.47 -20.70
N PHE A 338 -2.96 -2.21 -21.79
CA PHE A 338 -1.89 -3.05 -22.34
C PHE A 338 -0.65 -2.23 -22.69
N ALA A 339 -0.79 -1.19 -23.51
CA ALA A 339 0.33 -0.40 -23.95
C ALA A 339 1.04 0.33 -22.79
N THR A 340 0.27 0.83 -21.81
CA THR A 340 0.83 1.48 -20.63
C THR A 340 1.71 0.53 -19.83
N ILE A 341 1.23 -0.69 -19.58
CA ILE A 341 1.99 -1.69 -18.81
C ILE A 341 3.14 -2.25 -19.64
N ASP A 342 2.95 -2.45 -20.95
CA ASP A 342 3.99 -2.92 -21.86
C ASP A 342 5.24 -2.02 -21.81
N HIS A 343 5.05 -0.70 -21.92
CA HIS A 343 6.14 0.25 -21.78
C HIS A 343 6.78 0.25 -20.39
N ALA A 344 5.96 0.27 -19.33
CA ALA A 344 6.48 0.29 -17.96
C ALA A 344 7.30 -0.98 -17.65
N MET A 345 6.82 -2.14 -18.06
CA MET A 345 7.54 -3.41 -17.83
C MET A 345 8.79 -3.55 -18.68
N ALA A 346 8.76 -3.11 -19.95
CA ALA A 346 9.95 -3.06 -20.79
C ALA A 346 11.06 -2.25 -20.13
N ASP A 347 10.74 -1.06 -19.63
CA ASP A 347 11.70 -0.20 -18.95
C ASP A 347 12.20 -0.81 -17.63
N ALA A 348 11.31 -1.32 -16.79
CA ALA A 348 11.67 -1.94 -15.52
C ALA A 348 12.62 -3.13 -15.71
N VAL A 349 12.30 -4.05 -16.64
CA VAL A 349 13.14 -5.21 -16.96
C VAL A 349 14.49 -4.77 -17.49
N ARG A 350 14.52 -3.87 -18.47
CA ARG A 350 15.75 -3.35 -19.08
C ARG A 350 16.66 -2.68 -18.04
N ARG A 351 16.11 -1.82 -17.18
CA ARG A 351 16.88 -1.10 -16.14
C ARG A 351 17.40 -2.03 -15.05
N SER A 352 16.59 -3.02 -14.66
CA SER A 352 17.02 -4.00 -13.65
C SER A 352 18.12 -4.93 -14.16
N ALA A 353 18.12 -5.28 -15.44
CA ALA A 353 19.07 -6.24 -16.02
C ALA A 353 20.54 -5.81 -15.88
N SER A 354 20.82 -4.51 -15.75
CA SER A 354 22.18 -3.96 -15.59
C SER A 354 22.62 -3.81 -14.12
N ILE A 355 21.75 -4.14 -13.16
CA ILE A 355 22.02 -3.92 -11.74
C ILE A 355 22.27 -5.27 -11.04
N PRO A 356 23.45 -5.46 -10.44
CA PRO A 356 23.74 -6.68 -9.69
C PRO A 356 22.75 -6.85 -8.52
N ASN A 357 22.24 -8.05 -8.33
CA ASN A 357 21.28 -8.39 -7.27
C ASN A 357 19.99 -7.56 -7.30
N ALA A 358 19.58 -7.09 -8.48
CA ALA A 358 18.30 -6.41 -8.62
C ALA A 358 17.15 -7.29 -8.10
N ALA A 359 16.23 -6.67 -7.37
CA ALA A 359 15.03 -7.31 -6.83
C ALA A 359 14.19 -7.96 -7.94
N LYS A 360 13.46 -9.02 -7.61
CA LYS A 360 12.43 -9.58 -8.48
C LYS A 360 11.35 -8.54 -8.74
N LEU A 361 10.78 -8.54 -9.94
CA LEU A 361 9.76 -7.60 -10.35
C LEU A 361 8.37 -8.23 -10.21
N VAL A 362 7.50 -7.60 -9.41
CA VAL A 362 6.10 -8.00 -9.21
C VAL A 362 5.23 -6.75 -9.29
N PRO A 363 4.66 -6.39 -10.46
CA PRO A 363 3.87 -5.16 -10.59
C PRO A 363 2.53 -5.23 -9.87
N TRP A 364 2.07 -4.08 -9.39
CA TRP A 364 0.70 -3.85 -9.00
C TRP A 364 -0.12 -3.42 -10.22
N TYR A 365 -1.18 -4.14 -10.53
CA TYR A 365 -2.12 -3.81 -11.60
C TYR A 365 -3.42 -3.24 -11.04
N GLN A 366 -4.07 -2.42 -11.84
CA GLN A 366 -5.30 -1.73 -11.52
C GLN A 366 -6.52 -2.64 -11.72
N ASP A 367 -7.30 -2.87 -10.66
CA ASP A 367 -8.64 -3.48 -10.75
C ASP A 367 -9.68 -2.56 -10.09
N PHE A 368 -9.71 -1.31 -10.54
CA PHE A 368 -10.68 -0.31 -10.11
C PHE A 368 -10.91 0.71 -11.23
N THR A 369 -12.02 1.43 -11.18
CA THR A 369 -12.32 2.51 -12.13
C THR A 369 -11.97 3.86 -11.51
N LEU A 370 -11.10 4.63 -12.19
CA LEU A 370 -10.81 6.03 -11.91
C LEU A 370 -10.83 6.81 -13.22
N GLY A 371 -11.92 7.56 -13.44
CA GLY A 371 -12.20 8.15 -14.75
C GLY A 371 -12.56 7.11 -15.83
N PRO A 372 -12.93 7.54 -17.04
CA PRO A 372 -13.19 6.66 -18.17
C PRO A 372 -11.91 6.03 -18.71
N PRO A 373 -12.00 4.79 -19.24
CA PRO A 373 -13.14 3.90 -19.31
C PRO A 373 -13.45 3.19 -17.98
N ARG A 374 -14.64 2.58 -17.87
CA ARG A 374 -14.95 1.65 -16.77
C ARG A 374 -14.11 0.40 -16.92
N TYR A 375 -13.35 0.06 -15.90
CA TYR A 375 -12.53 -1.15 -15.86
C TYR A 375 -13.39 -2.41 -15.66
N GLY A 376 -13.05 -3.46 -16.36
CA GLY A 376 -13.66 -4.78 -16.31
C GLY A 376 -12.64 -5.83 -16.73
N VAL A 377 -13.11 -7.04 -17.05
CA VAL A 377 -12.29 -8.22 -17.35
C VAL A 377 -11.16 -7.92 -18.35
N GLU A 378 -11.51 -7.37 -19.51
CA GLU A 378 -10.54 -7.07 -20.58
C GLU A 378 -9.42 -6.11 -20.14
N HIS A 379 -9.75 -5.12 -19.32
CA HIS A 379 -8.76 -4.14 -18.84
C HIS A 379 -7.78 -4.76 -17.84
N VAL A 380 -8.27 -5.63 -16.94
CA VAL A 380 -7.43 -6.33 -15.96
C VAL A 380 -6.52 -7.32 -16.69
N GLN A 381 -7.10 -8.16 -17.57
CA GLN A 381 -6.35 -9.13 -18.34
C GLN A 381 -5.33 -8.50 -19.30
N ALA A 382 -5.65 -7.35 -19.89
CA ALA A 382 -4.71 -6.62 -20.75
C ALA A 382 -3.41 -6.24 -20.01
N GLN A 383 -3.52 -5.83 -18.72
CA GLN A 383 -2.36 -5.52 -17.90
C GLN A 383 -1.52 -6.78 -17.63
N MET A 384 -2.16 -7.90 -17.28
CA MET A 384 -1.48 -9.18 -17.06
C MET A 384 -0.76 -9.65 -18.32
N ARG A 385 -1.43 -9.63 -19.50
CA ARG A 385 -0.82 -9.99 -20.79
C ARG A 385 0.42 -9.15 -21.10
N ALA A 386 0.37 -7.84 -20.83
CA ALA A 386 1.52 -6.97 -21.04
C ALA A 386 2.71 -7.36 -20.15
N GLY A 387 2.47 -7.70 -18.86
CA GLY A 387 3.52 -8.22 -17.98
C GLY A 387 4.10 -9.54 -18.48
N TYR A 388 3.26 -10.48 -18.89
CA TYR A 388 3.69 -11.79 -19.41
C TYR A 388 4.56 -11.67 -20.66
N LYS A 389 4.28 -10.70 -21.55
CA LYS A 389 5.12 -10.40 -22.72
C LYS A 389 6.59 -10.13 -22.36
N HIS A 390 6.83 -9.58 -21.17
CA HIS A 390 8.17 -9.29 -20.64
C HIS A 390 8.70 -10.36 -19.67
N GLY A 391 8.07 -11.54 -19.62
CA GLY A 391 8.45 -12.61 -18.71
C GLY A 391 8.06 -12.39 -17.24
N VAL A 392 7.31 -11.33 -16.94
CA VAL A 392 6.86 -11.00 -15.59
C VAL A 392 5.57 -11.78 -15.32
N LYS A 393 5.69 -12.94 -14.68
CA LYS A 393 4.58 -13.88 -14.41
C LYS A 393 3.86 -13.60 -13.08
N SER A 394 4.54 -12.96 -12.13
CA SER A 394 4.01 -12.55 -10.83
C SER A 394 3.35 -11.19 -10.93
N TRP A 395 2.29 -10.99 -10.19
CA TRP A 395 1.56 -9.73 -10.11
C TRP A 395 0.71 -9.62 -8.85
N MET A 396 0.33 -8.39 -8.51
CA MET A 396 -0.66 -8.07 -7.49
C MET A 396 -1.79 -7.25 -8.12
N LEU A 397 -3.04 -7.49 -7.73
CA LEU A 397 -4.17 -6.63 -8.07
C LEU A 397 -4.46 -5.66 -6.94
N TRP A 398 -4.58 -4.38 -7.30
CA TRP A 398 -5.01 -3.33 -6.38
C TRP A 398 -6.45 -2.92 -6.63
N ASN A 399 -7.24 -2.96 -5.59
CA ASN A 399 -8.53 -2.28 -5.50
C ASN A 399 -8.68 -1.68 -4.10
N PRO A 400 -8.88 -0.35 -3.96
CA PRO A 400 -8.94 0.32 -2.65
C PRO A 400 -10.09 -0.18 -1.75
N ARG A 401 -11.10 -0.83 -2.33
CA ARG A 401 -12.22 -1.45 -1.62
C ARG A 401 -12.07 -2.95 -1.43
N SER A 402 -10.94 -3.55 -1.87
CA SER A 402 -10.70 -5.00 -1.89
C SER A 402 -11.83 -5.78 -2.59
N ARG A 403 -12.35 -5.25 -3.71
CA ARG A 403 -13.38 -5.84 -4.55
C ARG A 403 -12.82 -6.06 -5.95
N TYR A 404 -12.78 -7.31 -6.39
CA TYR A 404 -12.05 -7.70 -7.59
C TYR A 404 -12.96 -8.20 -8.70
N THR A 405 -12.50 -8.05 -9.93
CA THR A 405 -13.11 -8.59 -11.14
C THR A 405 -12.72 -10.07 -11.26
N VAL A 406 -13.39 -10.92 -10.49
CA VAL A 406 -13.04 -12.35 -10.37
C VAL A 406 -13.03 -13.06 -11.72
N ASP A 407 -13.91 -12.70 -12.64
CA ASP A 407 -13.99 -13.27 -13.98
C ASP A 407 -12.75 -12.95 -14.86
N ALA A 408 -11.89 -12.04 -14.40
CA ALA A 408 -10.60 -11.79 -15.04
C ALA A 408 -9.51 -12.81 -14.65
N LEU A 409 -9.74 -13.57 -13.59
CA LEU A 409 -8.80 -14.55 -13.04
C LEU A 409 -9.03 -15.93 -13.65
N ALA A 410 -7.94 -16.66 -13.90
CA ALA A 410 -8.06 -18.04 -14.36
C ALA A 410 -8.62 -18.94 -13.24
N PRO A 411 -9.46 -19.93 -13.58
CA PRO A 411 -9.98 -20.88 -12.60
C PRO A 411 -8.90 -21.85 -12.13
N GLY A 412 -8.89 -22.14 -10.82
CA GLY A 412 -8.02 -23.14 -10.19
C GLY A 412 -6.58 -22.66 -9.99
N ILE A 413 -5.80 -23.47 -9.29
CA ILE A 413 -4.38 -23.23 -9.02
C ILE A 413 -3.60 -23.63 -10.28
N LEU A 414 -2.95 -22.65 -10.91
CA LEU A 414 -2.08 -22.91 -12.05
C LEU A 414 -0.69 -23.36 -11.57
N PRO A 415 -0.05 -24.34 -12.24
CA PRO A 415 1.37 -24.59 -12.04
C PRO A 415 2.19 -23.30 -12.22
N ALA A 416 3.29 -23.16 -11.46
CA ALA A 416 4.08 -21.94 -11.40
C ALA A 416 4.56 -21.41 -12.76
N ASP A 417 4.81 -22.33 -13.71
CA ASP A 417 5.31 -22.01 -15.04
C ASP A 417 4.22 -21.89 -16.11
N THR A 418 2.95 -22.13 -15.75
CA THR A 418 1.85 -22.13 -16.68
C THR A 418 1.23 -20.73 -16.77
N LEU A 419 1.14 -20.19 -17.97
CA LEU A 419 0.28 -19.04 -18.25
C LEU A 419 -1.14 -19.53 -18.46
N PRO A 420 -2.18 -18.79 -18.04
CA PRO A 420 -3.57 -19.12 -18.32
C PRO A 420 -3.81 -19.29 -19.83
N SER A 421 -4.66 -20.23 -20.20
CA SER A 421 -5.06 -20.42 -21.61
C SER A 421 -5.63 -19.11 -22.17
N GLY A 422 -5.16 -18.69 -23.33
CA GLY A 422 -5.48 -17.40 -23.95
C GLY A 422 -4.43 -16.30 -23.73
N TYR A 423 -3.43 -16.51 -22.87
CA TYR A 423 -2.30 -15.61 -22.67
C TYR A 423 -1.04 -16.01 -23.49
N GLY A 424 -1.10 -17.12 -24.22
CA GLY A 424 -0.02 -17.56 -25.11
C GLY A 424 0.06 -16.67 -26.35
N GLY A 425 0.79 -15.56 -26.26
CA GLY A 425 1.34 -14.90 -27.45
C GLY A 425 2.40 -15.84 -28.05
N SER A 426 2.38 -16.02 -29.35
CA SER A 426 3.38 -16.73 -30.13
C SER A 426 4.80 -16.36 -29.64
N THR A 427 5.54 -17.36 -29.21
CA THR A 427 6.97 -17.24 -28.95
C THR A 427 7.64 -16.63 -30.20
N PRO A 428 8.41 -15.54 -30.09
CA PRO A 428 9.22 -15.13 -31.23
C PRO A 428 10.18 -16.29 -31.56
N ALA A 429 10.16 -16.76 -32.79
CA ALA A 429 11.15 -17.68 -33.30
C ALA A 429 12.55 -17.07 -33.03
N ARG A 430 13.48 -17.91 -32.61
CA ARG A 430 14.88 -17.57 -32.36
C ARG A 430 15.55 -17.02 -33.59
#